data_b2282f913012c93abaf4119cac7dee62
#
_entry.id   b2282f913012c93abaf4119cac7dee62
#
_cell.length_a   1.000
_cell.length_b   1.000
_cell.length_c   1.000
_cell.angle_alpha   90.00
_cell.angle_beta   90.00
_cell.angle_gamma   90.00
#
_symmetry.space_group_name_H-M   'P 1'
#
loop_
_entity.id
_entity.type
_entity.pdbx_description
1 polymer ?
#
loop_
_entity_poly.entity_id
_entity_poly.type
_entity_poly.pdbx_seq_one_letter_code
_entity_poly.pdbx_strand_id
1 'polypeptide(L)'
;MDEHEGDRVTESHGTGPDAFEAVLNQLDRVVMGKREVARLLLAAMVARGHVLVVDVPGVAKTRMTRAFAASLALSFQRIQGTPDLLPGDVVGVSVYDPRTADFKYRPGPVLSHLVLVDEINRATPRTQAALLECMEERQVTVDGETHRVAEPFMVLATENPVEMEGTYPLPEAQLDRFLLSTTVGYPSAAEELDMMRRLGTEDPLETLRPVASAADVDTWRREAARVRVDPVVEQYMVALVRATREQPGIRLGASPRATLALIRSVRAWAYLNGRAYVLPDDVKHMAVPVLGHRLLMAADAEVLGDSGADAVRRVLEVVAAPTETL
;
A
#
# COMPACT_ATOMS: atom_id res chain seq x y z
N MET A 1 -22.24 46.20 1.43
CA MET A 1 -23.40 45.43 1.87
C MET A 1 -23.78 44.58 0.70
N ASP A 2 -23.20 43.40 0.70
CA ASP A 2 -23.82 42.15 0.34
C ASP A 2 -22.74 41.06 0.42
N GLU A 3 -22.77 40.36 1.55
CA GLU A 3 -22.01 39.15 1.84
C GLU A 3 -22.64 38.02 1.01
N HIS A 4 -21.88 37.41 0.13
CA HIS A 4 -22.19 36.10 -0.40
C HIS A 4 -21.18 35.09 0.18
N GLU A 5 -21.48 34.68 1.39
CA GLU A 5 -20.95 33.50 2.04
C GLU A 5 -21.52 32.28 1.28
N GLY A 6 -20.71 31.74 0.38
CA GLY A 6 -21.03 30.52 -0.36
C GLY A 6 -20.92 29.33 0.58
N ASP A 7 -22.07 28.91 1.06
CA ASP A 7 -22.33 27.68 1.80
C ASP A 7 -21.78 26.47 0.97
N ARG A 8 -20.59 25.99 1.32
CA ARG A 8 -20.10 24.69 0.82
C ARG A 8 -20.86 23.61 1.57
N VAL A 9 -21.94 23.17 0.97
CA VAL A 9 -22.63 21.95 1.34
C VAL A 9 -21.62 20.81 1.28
N THR A 10 -21.12 20.40 2.43
CA THR A 10 -20.41 19.13 2.61
C THR A 10 -21.45 18.02 2.49
N GLU A 11 -21.69 17.56 1.27
CA GLU A 11 -22.42 16.31 1.06
C GLU A 11 -21.65 15.22 1.79
N SER A 12 -22.26 14.64 2.82
CA SER A 12 -21.75 13.46 3.50
C SER A 12 -21.77 12.30 2.49
N HIS A 13 -20.63 12.02 1.89
CA HIS A 13 -20.46 10.82 1.09
C HIS A 13 -20.69 9.62 2.02
N GLY A 14 -21.46 8.62 1.54
CA GLY A 14 -21.96 7.49 2.33
C GLY A 14 -20.89 6.87 3.23
N THR A 15 -21.28 6.55 4.45
CA THR A 15 -20.40 5.91 5.44
C THR A 15 -20.45 4.40 5.27
N GLY A 16 -19.28 3.74 5.38
CA GLY A 16 -19.19 2.29 5.41
C GLY A 16 -19.11 1.60 4.04
N PRO A 17 -19.66 0.40 3.90
CA PRO A 17 -19.48 -0.48 2.73
C PRO A 17 -19.81 0.16 1.38
N ASP A 18 -20.82 1.02 1.32
CA ASP A 18 -21.23 1.69 0.08
C ASP A 18 -20.17 2.66 -0.46
N ALA A 19 -19.46 3.35 0.43
CA ALA A 19 -18.36 4.23 0.03
C ALA A 19 -17.18 3.44 -0.53
N PHE A 20 -16.86 2.27 0.06
CA PHE A 20 -15.81 1.39 -0.46
C PHE A 20 -16.15 0.86 -1.84
N GLU A 21 -17.39 0.41 -2.04
CA GLU A 21 -17.88 -0.04 -3.34
C GLU A 21 -17.83 1.09 -4.37
N ALA A 22 -18.15 2.32 -3.99
CA ALA A 22 -18.03 3.48 -4.87
C ALA A 22 -16.56 3.72 -5.30
N VAL A 23 -15.59 3.64 -4.37
CA VAL A 23 -14.15 3.75 -4.69
C VAL A 23 -13.73 2.63 -5.63
N LEU A 24 -14.09 1.37 -5.33
CA LEU A 24 -13.75 0.22 -6.15
C LEU A 24 -14.34 0.33 -7.57
N ASN A 25 -15.58 0.79 -7.68
CA ASN A 25 -16.23 1.00 -8.98
C ASN A 25 -15.53 2.10 -9.81
N GLN A 26 -15.04 3.17 -9.17
CA GLN A 26 -14.22 4.18 -9.85
C GLN A 26 -12.91 3.56 -10.39
N LEU A 27 -12.26 2.72 -9.60
CA LEU A 27 -11.03 2.04 -10.00
C LEU A 27 -11.27 1.05 -11.16
N ASP A 28 -12.35 0.27 -11.11
CA ASP A 28 -12.72 -0.68 -12.16
C ASP A 28 -12.97 0.01 -13.52
N ARG A 29 -13.38 1.28 -13.53
CA ARG A 29 -13.52 2.08 -14.76
C ARG A 29 -12.17 2.37 -15.42
N VAL A 30 -11.10 2.52 -14.63
CA VAL A 30 -9.77 2.91 -15.10
C VAL A 30 -8.87 1.70 -15.35
N VAL A 31 -8.91 0.71 -14.44
CA VAL A 31 -8.09 -0.49 -14.49
C VAL A 31 -8.97 -1.71 -14.26
N MET A 32 -9.36 -2.35 -15.35
CA MET A 32 -10.31 -3.47 -15.31
C MET A 32 -9.68 -4.74 -14.73
N GLY A 33 -10.51 -5.56 -14.08
CA GLY A 33 -10.12 -6.87 -13.57
C GLY A 33 -9.18 -6.88 -12.39
N LYS A 34 -8.80 -5.71 -11.86
CA LYS A 34 -7.84 -5.59 -10.73
C LYS A 34 -8.52 -5.23 -9.42
N ARG A 35 -9.81 -5.59 -9.28
CA ARG A 35 -10.62 -5.26 -8.10
C ARG A 35 -10.03 -5.78 -6.79
N GLU A 36 -9.43 -6.97 -6.81
CA GLU A 36 -8.78 -7.54 -5.63
C GLU A 36 -7.57 -6.70 -5.19
N VAL A 37 -6.73 -6.28 -6.14
CA VAL A 37 -5.60 -5.38 -5.85
C VAL A 37 -6.11 -4.05 -5.30
N ALA A 38 -7.17 -3.49 -5.89
CA ALA A 38 -7.80 -2.25 -5.41
C ALA A 38 -8.31 -2.40 -3.97
N ARG A 39 -8.91 -3.55 -3.62
CA ARG A 39 -9.34 -3.86 -2.24
C ARG A 39 -8.16 -3.94 -1.28
N LEU A 40 -7.05 -4.56 -1.68
CA LEU A 40 -5.83 -4.62 -0.88
C LEU A 40 -5.23 -3.23 -0.66
N LEU A 41 -5.22 -2.35 -1.68
CA LEU A 41 -4.79 -0.96 -1.53
C LEU A 41 -5.68 -0.21 -0.54
N LEU A 42 -7.00 -0.38 -0.62
CA LEU A 42 -7.94 0.25 0.29
C LEU A 42 -7.76 -0.27 1.72
N ALA A 43 -7.57 -1.59 1.89
CA ALA A 43 -7.26 -2.20 3.18
C ALA A 43 -5.96 -1.65 3.78
N ALA A 44 -4.91 -1.49 2.97
CA ALA A 44 -3.64 -0.91 3.40
C ALA A 44 -3.81 0.57 3.82
N MET A 45 -4.58 1.37 3.07
CA MET A 45 -4.87 2.76 3.39
C MET A 45 -5.61 2.88 4.73
N VAL A 46 -6.62 2.04 4.95
CA VAL A 46 -7.39 1.97 6.21
C VAL A 46 -6.52 1.47 7.37
N ALA A 47 -5.66 0.48 7.13
CA ALA A 47 -4.73 -0.05 8.13
C ALA A 47 -3.51 0.85 8.41
N ARG A 48 -3.42 2.05 7.81
CA ARG A 48 -2.29 2.99 7.90
C ARG A 48 -0.97 2.36 7.43
N GLY A 49 -1.02 1.55 6.38
CA GLY A 49 0.15 0.84 5.86
C GLY A 49 0.61 1.36 4.50
N HIS A 50 1.79 0.89 4.11
CA HIS A 50 2.40 1.10 2.79
C HIS A 50 2.36 -0.21 2.02
N VAL A 51 2.40 -0.15 0.70
CA VAL A 51 2.25 -1.32 -0.17
C VAL A 51 3.47 -1.48 -1.07
N LEU A 52 3.96 -2.71 -1.16
CA LEU A 52 4.96 -3.12 -2.14
C LEU A 52 4.28 -3.88 -3.29
N VAL A 53 4.49 -3.43 -4.50
CA VAL A 53 3.99 -4.11 -5.70
C VAL A 53 5.18 -4.73 -6.44
N VAL A 54 5.27 -6.04 -6.37
CA VAL A 54 6.33 -6.79 -7.08
C VAL A 54 5.76 -7.27 -8.39
N ASP A 55 6.16 -6.63 -9.51
CA ASP A 55 5.52 -6.91 -10.79
C ASP A 55 6.34 -6.43 -11.99
N VAL A 56 6.07 -7.02 -13.14
CA VAL A 56 6.65 -6.59 -14.42
C VAL A 56 6.23 -5.16 -14.79
N PRO A 57 6.98 -4.46 -15.64
CA PRO A 57 6.61 -3.15 -16.14
C PRO A 57 5.36 -3.22 -17.04
N GLY A 58 4.63 -2.09 -17.15
CA GLY A 58 3.51 -1.96 -18.10
C GLY A 58 2.14 -2.44 -17.61
N VAL A 59 2.00 -2.94 -16.37
CA VAL A 59 0.73 -3.47 -15.83
C VAL A 59 -0.18 -2.38 -15.18
N ALA A 60 -0.17 -1.17 -15.70
CA ALA A 60 -1.06 -0.06 -15.30
C ALA A 60 -0.94 0.42 -13.82
N LYS A 61 0.17 0.12 -13.11
CA LYS A 61 0.39 0.53 -11.71
C LYS A 61 0.17 2.03 -11.48
N THR A 62 0.75 2.87 -12.31
CA THR A 62 0.62 4.34 -12.22
C THR A 62 -0.82 4.80 -12.43
N ARG A 63 -1.53 4.22 -13.41
CA ARG A 63 -2.96 4.56 -13.66
C ARG A 63 -3.84 4.19 -12.48
N MET A 64 -3.63 3.00 -11.91
CA MET A 64 -4.37 2.52 -10.74
C MET A 64 -4.13 3.44 -9.52
N THR A 65 -2.87 3.81 -9.25
CA THR A 65 -2.54 4.68 -8.11
C THR A 65 -3.12 6.09 -8.28
N ARG A 66 -3.08 6.65 -9.50
CA ARG A 66 -3.70 7.95 -9.80
C ARG A 66 -5.22 7.90 -9.63
N ALA A 67 -5.86 6.85 -10.14
CA ALA A 67 -7.31 6.66 -9.98
C ALA A 67 -7.70 6.50 -8.50
N PHE A 68 -6.90 5.78 -7.72
CA PHE A 68 -7.10 5.62 -6.29
C PHE A 68 -7.03 6.97 -5.55
N ALA A 69 -6.00 7.77 -5.82
CA ALA A 69 -5.87 9.12 -5.25
C ALA A 69 -7.04 10.02 -5.65
N ALA A 70 -7.40 10.03 -6.93
CA ALA A 70 -8.49 10.86 -7.45
C ALA A 70 -9.85 10.48 -6.83
N SER A 71 -10.12 9.18 -6.64
CA SER A 71 -11.36 8.69 -6.02
C SER A 71 -11.52 9.11 -4.56
N LEU A 72 -10.41 9.39 -3.86
CA LEU A 72 -10.36 9.77 -2.44
C LEU A 72 -10.06 11.27 -2.24
N ALA A 73 -10.05 12.08 -3.29
CA ALA A 73 -9.65 13.50 -3.24
C ALA A 73 -8.26 13.72 -2.59
N LEU A 74 -7.31 12.79 -2.77
CA LEU A 74 -5.97 12.84 -2.20
C LEU A 74 -4.96 13.41 -3.18
N SER A 75 -3.98 14.18 -2.67
CA SER A 75 -2.84 14.59 -3.48
C SER A 75 -1.97 13.38 -3.84
N PHE A 76 -1.50 13.36 -5.08
CA PHE A 76 -0.69 12.29 -5.65
C PHE A 76 0.61 12.83 -6.21
N GLN A 77 1.70 12.13 -5.92
CA GLN A 77 3.00 12.36 -6.55
C GLN A 77 3.64 11.05 -7.00
N ARG A 78 4.45 11.12 -8.04
CA ARG A 78 5.23 9.99 -8.55
C ARG A 78 6.72 10.30 -8.45
N ILE A 79 7.46 9.33 -7.95
CA ILE A 79 8.93 9.30 -7.91
C ILE A 79 9.36 8.14 -8.78
N GLN A 80 10.27 8.38 -9.71
CA GLN A 80 10.92 7.32 -10.49
C GLN A 80 12.24 6.96 -9.81
N GLY A 81 12.42 5.72 -9.40
CA GLY A 81 13.70 5.21 -8.89
C GLY A 81 14.72 5.18 -10.01
N THR A 82 15.81 5.89 -9.81
CA THR A 82 16.96 5.92 -10.72
C THR A 82 18.25 6.00 -9.89
N PRO A 83 19.41 5.55 -10.42
CA PRO A 83 20.65 5.61 -9.68
C PRO A 83 21.13 7.02 -9.32
N ASP A 84 20.69 8.03 -10.03
CA ASP A 84 21.01 9.45 -9.83
C ASP A 84 20.00 10.17 -8.92
N LEU A 85 18.88 9.52 -8.53
CA LEU A 85 17.90 10.09 -7.60
C LEU A 85 18.54 10.36 -6.22
N LEU A 86 18.51 11.61 -5.78
CA LEU A 86 19.06 12.03 -4.50
C LEU A 86 17.99 12.01 -3.38
N PRO A 87 18.36 11.84 -2.11
CA PRO A 87 17.44 11.98 -0.98
C PRO A 87 16.67 13.31 -0.99
N GLY A 88 17.33 14.42 -1.34
CA GLY A 88 16.70 15.74 -1.44
C GLY A 88 15.61 15.83 -2.51
N ASP A 89 15.68 15.03 -3.58
CA ASP A 89 14.62 14.97 -4.60
C ASP A 89 13.36 14.29 -4.05
N VAL A 90 13.49 13.48 -3.02
CA VAL A 90 12.39 12.76 -2.34
C VAL A 90 11.79 13.60 -1.23
N VAL A 91 12.62 14.08 -0.30
CA VAL A 91 12.17 14.75 0.91
C VAL A 91 12.05 16.26 0.77
N GLY A 92 12.68 16.86 -0.25
CA GLY A 92 12.77 18.30 -0.44
C GLY A 92 14.11 18.87 -0.02
N VAL A 93 14.33 20.13 -0.38
CA VAL A 93 15.59 20.85 -0.16
C VAL A 93 15.32 22.30 0.22
N SER A 94 16.22 22.89 0.99
CA SER A 94 16.23 24.35 1.20
C SER A 94 16.92 25.05 0.06
N VAL A 95 16.24 26.03 -0.53
CA VAL A 95 16.72 26.84 -1.65
C VAL A 95 16.91 28.28 -1.19
N TYR A 96 18.07 28.87 -1.47
CA TYR A 96 18.31 30.27 -1.19
C TYR A 96 17.44 31.17 -2.07
N ASP A 97 16.65 32.04 -1.47
CA ASP A 97 15.86 33.08 -2.16
C ASP A 97 16.62 34.42 -2.11
N PRO A 98 17.21 34.87 -3.23
CA PRO A 98 17.98 36.13 -3.26
C PRO A 98 17.15 37.38 -2.92
N ARG A 99 15.80 37.33 -3.08
CA ARG A 99 14.92 38.46 -2.81
C ARG A 99 14.70 38.70 -1.32
N THR A 100 14.71 37.63 -0.55
CA THR A 100 14.53 37.67 0.92
C THR A 100 15.85 37.49 1.66
N ALA A 101 16.94 37.16 0.95
CA ALA A 101 18.25 36.80 1.48
C ALA A 101 18.16 35.69 2.54
N ASP A 102 17.28 34.72 2.31
CA ASP A 102 16.97 33.64 3.26
C ASP A 102 16.82 32.31 2.54
N PHE A 103 16.95 31.20 3.28
CA PHE A 103 16.68 29.85 2.79
C PHE A 103 15.21 29.50 2.97
N LYS A 104 14.59 29.00 1.90
CA LYS A 104 13.20 28.52 1.91
C LYS A 104 13.14 27.04 1.62
N TYR A 105 12.51 26.30 2.46
CA TYR A 105 12.25 24.89 2.22
C TYR A 105 11.30 24.72 1.03
N ARG A 106 11.74 23.91 0.07
CA ARG A 106 10.94 23.46 -1.06
C ARG A 106 10.51 22.02 -0.80
N PRO A 107 9.22 21.75 -0.53
CA PRO A 107 8.72 20.43 -0.19
C PRO A 107 9.01 19.41 -1.30
N GLY A 108 9.45 18.23 -0.90
CA GLY A 108 9.59 17.09 -1.80
C GLY A 108 8.27 16.35 -2.03
N PRO A 109 8.22 15.48 -3.04
CA PRO A 109 7.03 14.71 -3.41
C PRO A 109 6.51 13.81 -2.28
N VAL A 110 7.35 13.41 -1.33
CA VAL A 110 6.98 12.55 -0.20
C VAL A 110 5.99 13.20 0.76
N LEU A 111 5.83 14.52 0.74
CA LEU A 111 4.86 15.24 1.58
C LEU A 111 3.42 15.20 1.05
N SER A 112 3.16 14.45 0.00
CA SER A 112 1.81 14.21 -0.53
C SER A 112 1.12 13.05 0.18
N HIS A 113 -0.21 12.94 0.05
CA HIS A 113 -1.00 11.88 0.66
C HIS A 113 -0.68 10.49 0.08
N LEU A 114 -0.57 10.39 -1.24
CA LEU A 114 -0.27 9.16 -1.94
C LEU A 114 0.95 9.35 -2.83
N VAL A 115 1.98 8.55 -2.57
CA VAL A 115 3.24 8.60 -3.30
C VAL A 115 3.48 7.26 -3.98
N LEU A 116 3.57 7.28 -5.31
CA LEU A 116 4.03 6.12 -6.09
C LEU A 116 5.54 6.23 -6.28
N VAL A 117 6.27 5.25 -5.82
CA VAL A 117 7.72 5.13 -6.05
C VAL A 117 7.94 3.98 -7.03
N ASP A 118 8.09 4.31 -8.30
CA ASP A 118 8.34 3.31 -9.32
C ASP A 118 9.81 2.85 -9.27
N GLU A 119 10.01 1.52 -9.31
CA GLU A 119 11.32 0.86 -9.34
C GLU A 119 12.24 1.29 -8.18
N ILE A 120 11.73 1.18 -6.94
CA ILE A 120 12.45 1.58 -5.72
C ILE A 120 13.84 0.92 -5.63
N ASN A 121 13.98 -0.32 -6.12
CA ASN A 121 15.23 -1.07 -6.14
C ASN A 121 16.29 -0.51 -7.10
N ARG A 122 15.97 0.48 -7.95
CA ARG A 122 16.95 1.22 -8.78
C ARG A 122 17.51 2.46 -8.08
N ALA A 123 16.83 2.97 -7.06
CA ALA A 123 17.32 4.07 -6.25
C ALA A 123 18.47 3.61 -5.34
N THR A 124 19.44 4.49 -5.07
CA THR A 124 20.56 4.16 -4.18
C THR A 124 20.09 3.83 -2.76
N PRO A 125 20.82 3.02 -1.99
CA PRO A 125 20.48 2.68 -0.60
C PRO A 125 20.26 3.92 0.29
N ARG A 126 20.97 5.01 0.02
CA ARG A 126 20.81 6.27 0.76
C ARG A 126 19.45 6.92 0.48
N THR A 127 18.99 6.91 -0.77
CA THR A 127 17.69 7.44 -1.16
C THR A 127 16.54 6.55 -0.67
N GLN A 128 16.72 5.22 -0.76
CA GLN A 128 15.78 4.27 -0.17
C GLN A 128 15.62 4.51 1.33
N ALA A 129 16.74 4.69 2.07
CA ALA A 129 16.70 4.93 3.52
C ALA A 129 15.91 6.20 3.87
N ALA A 130 16.10 7.30 3.15
CA ALA A 130 15.36 8.54 3.39
C ALA A 130 13.85 8.38 3.17
N LEU A 131 13.45 7.67 2.12
CA LEU A 131 12.04 7.35 1.87
C LEU A 131 11.45 6.49 2.98
N LEU A 132 12.15 5.40 3.34
CA LEU A 132 11.69 4.44 4.34
C LEU A 132 11.65 5.03 5.76
N GLU A 133 12.54 5.98 6.07
CA GLU A 133 12.47 6.76 7.30
C GLU A 133 11.20 7.62 7.33
N CYS A 134 10.90 8.34 6.26
CA CYS A 134 9.68 9.11 6.14
C CYS A 134 8.41 8.24 6.27
N MET A 135 8.42 7.02 5.74
CA MET A 135 7.30 6.07 5.87
C MET A 135 7.06 5.67 7.34
N GLU A 136 8.12 5.49 8.13
CA GLU A 136 8.02 5.07 9.53
C GLU A 136 7.70 6.25 10.45
N GLU A 137 8.44 7.36 10.32
CA GLU A 137 8.34 8.52 11.20
C GLU A 137 7.19 9.48 10.84
N ARG A 138 6.62 9.36 9.62
CA ARG A 138 5.58 10.24 9.07
C ARG A 138 5.95 11.71 9.09
N GLN A 139 7.23 11.99 8.96
CA GLN A 139 7.83 13.31 8.91
C GLN A 139 9.18 13.27 8.18
N VAL A 140 9.63 14.43 7.75
CA VAL A 140 10.99 14.65 7.24
C VAL A 140 11.65 15.77 8.02
N THR A 141 12.96 15.70 8.23
CA THR A 141 13.72 16.76 8.87
C THR A 141 14.75 17.29 7.88
N VAL A 142 14.66 18.57 7.53
CA VAL A 142 15.57 19.26 6.61
C VAL A 142 16.10 20.50 7.33
N ASP A 143 17.42 20.66 7.38
CA ASP A 143 18.11 21.78 8.03
C ASP A 143 17.66 22.06 9.48
N GLY A 144 17.29 21.01 10.21
CA GLY A 144 16.85 21.08 11.60
C GLY A 144 15.35 21.39 11.78
N GLU A 145 14.61 21.63 10.71
CA GLU A 145 13.17 21.82 10.74
C GLU A 145 12.43 20.53 10.38
N THR A 146 11.41 20.17 11.15
CA THR A 146 10.62 18.97 10.96
C THR A 146 9.29 19.28 10.26
N HIS A 147 9.06 18.65 9.11
CA HIS A 147 7.86 18.77 8.31
C HIS A 147 7.08 17.46 8.34
N ARG A 148 5.82 17.51 8.76
CA ARG A 148 4.95 16.33 8.79
C ARG A 148 4.42 16.02 7.39
N VAL A 149 4.29 14.72 7.08
CA VAL A 149 3.60 14.29 5.86
C VAL A 149 2.11 14.57 5.94
N ALA A 150 1.46 14.66 4.78
CA ALA A 150 0.00 14.78 4.71
C ALA A 150 -0.67 13.52 5.29
N GLU A 151 -1.80 13.66 5.96
CA GLU A 151 -2.62 12.52 6.42
C GLU A 151 -3.97 12.52 5.67
N PRO A 152 -4.42 11.35 5.19
CA PRO A 152 -3.81 10.02 5.24
C PRO A 152 -2.58 9.89 4.33
N PHE A 153 -1.53 9.24 4.80
CA PHE A 153 -0.29 9.01 4.05
C PHE A 153 -0.13 7.55 3.66
N MET A 154 0.19 7.29 2.39
CA MET A 154 0.55 5.97 1.90
C MET A 154 1.58 6.05 0.77
N VAL A 155 2.62 5.23 0.87
CA VAL A 155 3.56 4.95 -0.21
C VAL A 155 3.17 3.63 -0.88
N LEU A 156 3.09 3.66 -2.20
CA LEU A 156 3.06 2.49 -3.06
C LEU A 156 4.43 2.41 -3.74
N ALA A 157 5.25 1.45 -3.35
CA ALA A 157 6.54 1.21 -4.01
C ALA A 157 6.41 0.05 -4.99
N THR A 158 7.11 0.13 -6.12
CA THR A 158 7.17 -0.97 -7.09
C THR A 158 8.58 -1.53 -7.17
N GLU A 159 8.68 -2.85 -7.32
CA GLU A 159 9.90 -3.56 -7.68
C GLU A 159 9.67 -4.34 -8.97
N ASN A 160 10.67 -4.35 -9.84
CA ASN A 160 10.71 -5.20 -11.01
C ASN A 160 11.62 -6.41 -10.73
N PRO A 161 11.09 -7.61 -10.58
CA PRO A 161 11.89 -8.78 -10.23
C PRO A 161 12.74 -9.30 -11.40
N VAL A 162 12.50 -8.83 -12.62
CA VAL A 162 13.21 -9.31 -13.83
C VAL A 162 14.51 -8.53 -14.06
N GLU A 163 14.54 -7.26 -13.71
CA GLU A 163 15.72 -6.41 -13.87
C GLU A 163 16.62 -6.51 -12.64
N MET A 164 17.68 -7.31 -12.73
CA MET A 164 18.67 -7.49 -11.65
C MET A 164 19.90 -6.58 -11.81
N GLU A 165 20.25 -6.20 -13.04
CA GLU A 165 21.45 -5.40 -13.32
C GLU A 165 21.25 -3.93 -12.92
N GLY A 166 22.18 -3.40 -12.13
CA GLY A 166 22.12 -2.01 -11.65
C GLY A 166 21.06 -1.73 -10.59
N THR A 167 20.58 -2.77 -9.89
CA THR A 167 19.60 -2.64 -8.81
C THR A 167 20.22 -2.80 -7.43
N TYR A 168 19.56 -2.21 -6.42
CA TYR A 168 19.86 -2.32 -5.01
C TYR A 168 18.63 -2.92 -4.31
N PRO A 169 18.59 -4.26 -4.13
CA PRO A 169 17.46 -4.92 -3.48
C PRO A 169 17.25 -4.37 -2.06
N LEU A 170 15.98 -4.28 -1.65
CA LEU A 170 15.64 -3.86 -0.30
C LEU A 170 16.04 -4.95 0.71
N PRO A 171 16.81 -4.62 1.76
CA PRO A 171 17.06 -5.55 2.87
C PRO A 171 15.76 -5.93 3.59
N GLU A 172 15.74 -7.10 4.23
CA GLU A 172 14.58 -7.65 4.93
C GLU A 172 13.99 -6.69 5.98
N ALA A 173 14.86 -5.99 6.72
CA ALA A 173 14.44 -4.98 7.70
C ALA A 173 13.71 -3.78 7.06
N GLN A 174 13.93 -3.52 5.79
CA GLN A 174 13.27 -2.49 5.02
C GLN A 174 11.97 -2.99 4.41
N LEU A 175 11.94 -4.24 3.94
CA LEU A 175 10.71 -4.90 3.46
C LEU A 175 9.65 -4.98 4.56
N ASP A 176 10.05 -5.18 5.82
CA ASP A 176 9.14 -5.24 6.97
C ASP A 176 8.38 -3.93 7.25
N ARG A 177 8.78 -2.80 6.64
CA ARG A 177 8.07 -1.50 6.71
C ARG A 177 6.83 -1.43 5.82
N PHE A 178 6.76 -2.26 4.78
CA PHE A 178 5.56 -2.39 3.97
C PHE A 178 4.53 -3.27 4.69
N LEU A 179 3.29 -2.81 4.78
CA LEU A 179 2.22 -3.54 5.45
C LEU A 179 1.88 -4.83 4.70
N LEU A 180 1.77 -4.74 3.39
CA LEU A 180 1.50 -5.87 2.50
C LEU A 180 2.23 -5.72 1.17
N SER A 181 2.38 -6.87 0.50
CA SER A 181 2.84 -6.93 -0.88
C SER A 181 1.78 -7.58 -1.76
N THR A 182 1.73 -7.15 -3.02
CA THR A 182 0.80 -7.68 -4.02
C THR A 182 1.41 -7.63 -5.41
N THR A 183 0.76 -8.32 -6.35
CA THR A 183 1.04 -8.26 -7.79
C THR A 183 -0.22 -7.76 -8.51
N VAL A 184 -0.05 -6.92 -9.51
CA VAL A 184 -1.16 -6.52 -10.42
C VAL A 184 -1.33 -7.59 -11.50
N GLY A 185 -0.22 -8.11 -12.01
CA GLY A 185 -0.16 -9.11 -13.07
C GLY A 185 -0.64 -8.60 -14.43
N TYR A 186 -0.40 -9.38 -15.46
CA TYR A 186 -0.91 -9.07 -16.79
C TYR A 186 -2.44 -9.10 -16.82
N PRO A 187 -3.06 -8.30 -17.70
CA PRO A 187 -4.49 -8.43 -17.97
C PRO A 187 -4.79 -9.78 -18.64
N SER A 188 -5.99 -10.29 -18.45
CA SER A 188 -6.51 -11.42 -19.20
C SER A 188 -6.79 -11.04 -20.66
N ALA A 189 -6.91 -12.00 -21.54
CA ALA A 189 -7.25 -11.76 -22.96
C ALA A 189 -8.56 -10.98 -23.13
N ALA A 190 -9.54 -11.18 -22.25
CA ALA A 190 -10.79 -10.43 -22.26
C ALA A 190 -10.59 -8.96 -21.85
N GLU A 191 -9.76 -8.70 -20.84
CA GLU A 191 -9.40 -7.36 -20.39
C GLU A 191 -8.59 -6.60 -21.45
N GLU A 192 -7.63 -7.28 -22.12
CA GLU A 192 -6.89 -6.68 -23.24
C GLU A 192 -7.80 -6.30 -24.40
N LEU A 193 -8.75 -7.17 -24.76
CA LEU A 193 -9.71 -6.87 -25.81
C LEU A 193 -10.59 -5.65 -25.48
N ASP A 194 -10.99 -5.54 -24.22
CA ASP A 194 -11.75 -4.38 -23.75
C ASP A 194 -10.91 -3.10 -23.72
N MET A 195 -9.63 -3.19 -23.37
CA MET A 195 -8.70 -2.07 -23.48
C MET A 195 -8.59 -1.58 -24.93
N MET A 196 -8.46 -2.50 -25.88
CA MET A 196 -8.45 -2.15 -27.31
C MET A 196 -9.74 -1.47 -27.76
N ARG A 197 -10.92 -1.94 -27.32
CA ARG A 197 -12.23 -1.37 -27.67
C ARG A 197 -12.43 0.05 -27.13
N ARG A 198 -11.75 0.38 -26.03
CA ARG A 198 -11.77 1.73 -25.42
C ARG A 198 -10.72 2.68 -26.00
N LEU A 199 -9.86 2.21 -26.91
CA LEU A 199 -8.88 3.03 -27.58
C LEU A 199 -9.61 4.09 -28.44
N GLY A 200 -9.27 5.37 -28.19
CA GLY A 200 -9.92 6.50 -28.90
C GLY A 200 -11.18 7.05 -28.23
N THR A 201 -11.61 6.50 -27.10
CA THR A 201 -12.61 7.12 -26.20
C THR A 201 -11.94 8.07 -25.20
N GLU A 202 -12.73 8.89 -24.50
CA GLU A 202 -12.24 9.72 -23.41
C GLU A 202 -11.53 8.87 -22.35
N ASP A 203 -10.39 9.36 -21.82
CA ASP A 203 -9.67 8.66 -20.76
C ASP A 203 -10.53 8.66 -19.47
N PRO A 204 -10.96 7.48 -18.98
CA PRO A 204 -11.77 7.38 -17.77
C PRO A 204 -11.11 8.06 -16.56
N LEU A 205 -9.78 8.15 -16.52
CA LEU A 205 -9.05 8.80 -15.44
C LEU A 205 -9.35 10.31 -15.35
N GLU A 206 -9.58 10.98 -16.48
CA GLU A 206 -9.89 12.43 -16.53
C GLU A 206 -11.32 12.74 -16.10
N THR A 207 -12.22 11.75 -16.21
CA THR A 207 -13.63 11.88 -15.86
C THR A 207 -13.95 11.41 -14.44
N LEU A 208 -12.97 10.89 -13.70
CA LEU A 208 -13.17 10.47 -12.31
C LEU A 208 -13.60 11.65 -11.44
N ARG A 209 -14.51 11.37 -10.52
CA ARG A 209 -14.93 12.30 -9.47
C ARG A 209 -14.62 11.69 -8.11
N PRO A 210 -14.17 12.47 -7.13
CA PRO A 210 -14.01 11.97 -5.77
C PRO A 210 -15.33 11.41 -5.23
N VAL A 211 -15.26 10.26 -4.59
CA VAL A 211 -16.39 9.59 -3.91
C VAL A 211 -16.16 9.47 -2.41
N ALA A 212 -14.99 9.88 -1.96
CA ALA A 212 -14.63 10.01 -0.55
C ALA A 212 -13.51 11.05 -0.40
N SER A 213 -13.21 11.43 0.83
CA SER A 213 -12.23 12.44 1.21
C SER A 213 -11.20 11.90 2.22
N ALA A 214 -10.16 12.69 2.52
CA ALA A 214 -9.23 12.40 3.60
C ALA A 214 -9.93 12.21 4.95
N ALA A 215 -10.96 12.98 5.25
CA ALA A 215 -11.74 12.86 6.49
C ALA A 215 -12.51 11.55 6.58
N ASP A 216 -13.02 11.05 5.45
CA ASP A 216 -13.69 9.76 5.38
C ASP A 216 -12.69 8.63 5.66
N VAL A 217 -11.50 8.68 5.06
CA VAL A 217 -10.41 7.71 5.32
C VAL A 217 -10.03 7.70 6.80
N ASP A 218 -9.94 8.86 7.47
CA ASP A 218 -9.64 8.93 8.90
C ASP A 218 -10.77 8.35 9.76
N THR A 219 -12.00 8.50 9.33
CA THR A 219 -13.16 7.85 9.97
C THR A 219 -13.07 6.34 9.83
N TRP A 220 -12.84 5.83 8.62
CA TRP A 220 -12.66 4.40 8.35
C TRP A 220 -11.51 3.78 9.18
N ARG A 221 -10.40 4.50 9.32
CA ARG A 221 -9.26 4.09 10.16
C ARG A 221 -9.66 3.90 11.63
N ARG A 222 -10.45 4.85 12.18
CA ARG A 222 -10.93 4.77 13.57
C ARG A 222 -11.91 3.63 13.76
N GLU A 223 -12.81 3.40 12.83
CA GLU A 223 -13.80 2.34 12.87
C GLU A 223 -13.16 0.96 12.69
N ALA A 224 -12.27 0.80 11.73
CA ALA A 224 -11.54 -0.45 11.53
C ALA A 224 -10.69 -0.85 12.75
N ALA A 225 -10.11 0.13 13.46
CA ALA A 225 -9.37 -0.14 14.70
C ALA A 225 -10.24 -0.72 15.82
N ARG A 226 -11.57 -0.52 15.77
CA ARG A 226 -12.55 -1.04 16.74
C ARG A 226 -13.10 -2.42 16.38
N VAL A 227 -12.78 -2.93 15.18
CA VAL A 227 -13.20 -4.28 14.77
C VAL A 227 -12.65 -5.30 15.78
N ARG A 228 -13.54 -6.10 16.33
CA ARG A 228 -13.21 -7.09 17.37
C ARG A 228 -12.44 -8.27 16.77
N VAL A 229 -11.45 -8.73 17.50
CA VAL A 229 -10.74 -9.98 17.20
C VAL A 229 -10.94 -10.90 18.41
N ASP A 230 -11.42 -12.10 18.15
CA ASP A 230 -11.58 -13.09 19.21
C ASP A 230 -10.20 -13.62 19.63
N PRO A 231 -9.95 -13.90 20.94
CA PRO A 231 -8.69 -14.45 21.42
C PRO A 231 -8.24 -15.71 20.68
N VAL A 232 -9.17 -16.56 20.22
CA VAL A 232 -8.83 -17.76 19.46
C VAL A 232 -8.28 -17.41 18.08
N VAL A 233 -8.83 -16.37 17.43
CA VAL A 233 -8.31 -15.86 16.15
C VAL A 233 -6.96 -15.15 16.35
N GLU A 234 -6.76 -14.45 17.49
CA GLU A 234 -5.46 -13.87 17.83
C GLU A 234 -4.39 -14.95 18.00
N GLN A 235 -4.72 -16.05 18.70
CA GLN A 235 -3.82 -17.21 18.86
C GLN A 235 -3.50 -17.84 17.49
N TYR A 236 -4.48 -17.96 16.60
CA TYR A 236 -4.28 -18.48 15.25
C TYR A 236 -3.30 -17.60 14.44
N MET A 237 -3.43 -16.27 14.47
CA MET A 237 -2.48 -15.37 13.82
C MET A 237 -1.06 -15.53 14.37
N VAL A 238 -0.91 -15.63 15.69
CA VAL A 238 0.39 -15.86 16.32
C VAL A 238 0.98 -17.22 15.91
N ALA A 239 0.14 -18.27 15.87
CA ALA A 239 0.58 -19.60 15.43
C ALA A 239 1.07 -19.58 13.99
N LEU A 240 0.35 -18.92 13.07
CA LEU A 240 0.76 -18.75 11.67
C LEU A 240 2.13 -18.05 11.56
N VAL A 241 2.31 -16.91 12.23
CA VAL A 241 3.58 -16.17 12.20
C VAL A 241 4.71 -17.01 12.78
N ARG A 242 4.49 -17.73 13.88
CA ARG A 242 5.52 -18.61 14.49
C ARG A 242 5.87 -19.79 13.60
N ALA A 243 4.88 -20.41 12.95
CA ALA A 243 5.11 -21.53 12.05
C ALA A 243 6.02 -21.16 10.86
N THR A 244 6.03 -19.90 10.40
CA THR A 244 6.97 -19.45 9.36
C THR A 244 8.44 -19.59 9.79
N ARG A 245 8.73 -19.59 11.10
CA ARG A 245 10.12 -19.70 11.62
C ARG A 245 10.63 -21.14 11.68
N GLU A 246 9.73 -22.10 11.56
CA GLU A 246 10.00 -23.53 11.68
C GLU A 246 9.75 -24.26 10.35
N GLN A 247 9.20 -23.56 9.35
CA GLN A 247 8.86 -24.13 8.05
C GLN A 247 10.11 -24.45 7.23
N PRO A 248 10.29 -25.69 6.73
CA PRO A 248 11.37 -26.04 5.80
C PRO A 248 11.39 -25.14 4.57
N GLY A 249 12.60 -24.78 4.10
CA GLY A 249 12.81 -23.90 2.95
C GLY A 249 12.76 -22.39 3.30
N ILE A 250 12.49 -22.03 4.55
CA ILE A 250 12.59 -20.65 5.05
C ILE A 250 13.87 -20.50 5.86
N ARG A 251 14.76 -19.57 5.45
CA ARG A 251 15.98 -19.22 6.19
C ARG A 251 15.68 -18.24 7.34
N LEU A 252 14.79 -17.29 7.11
CA LEU A 252 14.33 -16.32 8.10
C LEU A 252 12.82 -16.17 8.03
N GLY A 253 12.13 -16.56 9.11
CA GLY A 253 10.68 -16.42 9.25
C GLY A 253 10.25 -15.00 9.66
N ALA A 254 8.96 -14.77 9.65
CA ALA A 254 8.37 -13.46 9.91
C ALA A 254 8.65 -12.95 11.34
N SER A 255 8.92 -11.63 11.46
CA SER A 255 9.22 -10.95 12.72
C SER A 255 7.94 -10.74 13.58
N PRO A 256 8.06 -10.35 14.86
CA PRO A 256 6.90 -9.95 15.66
C PRO A 256 6.15 -8.73 15.07
N ARG A 257 6.82 -7.86 14.30
CA ARG A 257 6.16 -6.77 13.55
C ARG A 257 5.13 -7.31 12.56
N ALA A 258 5.38 -8.47 11.97
CA ALA A 258 4.46 -9.12 11.05
C ALA A 258 3.13 -9.51 11.74
N THR A 259 3.14 -9.91 13.02
CA THR A 259 1.91 -10.15 13.79
C THR A 259 1.08 -8.87 13.93
N LEU A 260 1.75 -7.74 14.22
CA LEU A 260 1.09 -6.43 14.31
C LEU A 260 0.60 -5.92 12.94
N ALA A 261 1.32 -6.25 11.88
CA ALA A 261 0.87 -5.97 10.52
C ALA A 261 -0.37 -6.79 10.16
N LEU A 262 -0.36 -8.08 10.50
CA LEU A 262 -1.47 -9.00 10.21
C LEU A 262 -2.75 -8.57 10.94
N ILE A 263 -2.71 -8.28 12.24
CA ILE A 263 -3.91 -7.86 12.98
C ILE A 263 -4.49 -6.55 12.45
N ARG A 264 -3.65 -5.58 12.07
CA ARG A 264 -4.13 -4.33 11.46
C ARG A 264 -4.79 -4.58 10.11
N SER A 265 -4.19 -5.43 9.29
CA SER A 265 -4.68 -5.76 7.96
C SER A 265 -6.01 -6.52 8.01
N VAL A 266 -6.16 -7.51 8.89
CA VAL A 266 -7.40 -8.29 8.99
C VAL A 266 -8.56 -7.48 9.57
N ARG A 267 -8.29 -6.55 10.50
CA ARG A 267 -9.30 -5.60 10.98
C ARG A 267 -9.81 -4.70 9.86
N ALA A 268 -8.89 -4.12 9.08
CA ALA A 268 -9.25 -3.31 7.92
C ALA A 268 -10.02 -4.13 6.89
N TRP A 269 -9.59 -5.35 6.61
CA TRP A 269 -10.27 -6.24 5.68
C TRP A 269 -11.68 -6.62 6.13
N ALA A 270 -11.86 -6.98 7.40
CA ALA A 270 -13.19 -7.27 7.97
C ALA A 270 -14.11 -6.04 7.90
N TYR A 271 -13.57 -4.85 8.20
CA TYR A 271 -14.31 -3.60 8.12
C TYR A 271 -14.75 -3.29 6.67
N LEU A 272 -13.88 -3.46 5.67
CA LEU A 272 -14.22 -3.31 4.25
C LEU A 272 -15.33 -4.29 3.80
N ASN A 273 -15.45 -5.44 4.48
CA ASN A 273 -16.51 -6.41 4.25
C ASN A 273 -17.77 -6.14 5.12
N GLY A 274 -17.89 -4.96 5.73
CA GLY A 274 -19.05 -4.55 6.53
C GLY A 274 -19.20 -5.30 7.87
N ARG A 275 -18.11 -5.91 8.39
CA ARG A 275 -18.15 -6.70 9.62
C ARG A 275 -17.46 -5.98 10.78
N ALA A 276 -18.06 -6.09 11.96
CA ALA A 276 -17.51 -5.58 13.22
C ALA A 276 -16.59 -6.59 13.93
N TYR A 277 -16.29 -7.73 13.31
CA TYR A 277 -15.45 -8.79 13.85
C TYR A 277 -14.65 -9.47 12.73
N VAL A 278 -13.49 -10.04 13.10
CA VAL A 278 -12.59 -10.77 12.20
C VAL A 278 -12.96 -12.25 12.18
N LEU A 279 -12.96 -12.83 10.98
CA LEU A 279 -13.11 -14.27 10.77
C LEU A 279 -11.74 -14.93 10.53
N PRO A 280 -11.57 -16.23 10.82
CA PRO A 280 -10.37 -16.98 10.44
C PRO A 280 -10.05 -16.90 8.93
N ASP A 281 -11.08 -16.82 8.09
CA ASP A 281 -10.89 -16.70 6.64
C ASP A 281 -10.32 -15.33 6.23
N ASP A 282 -10.57 -14.26 6.99
CA ASP A 282 -9.87 -12.98 6.78
C ASP A 282 -8.38 -13.12 7.03
N VAL A 283 -8.02 -13.88 8.07
CA VAL A 283 -6.61 -14.16 8.38
C VAL A 283 -5.95 -14.94 7.26
N LYS A 284 -6.59 -16.01 6.77
CA LYS A 284 -6.09 -16.79 5.63
C LYS A 284 -5.89 -15.92 4.39
N HIS A 285 -6.88 -15.07 4.08
CA HIS A 285 -6.84 -14.19 2.91
C HIS A 285 -5.69 -13.19 3.01
N MET A 286 -5.50 -12.56 4.17
CA MET A 286 -4.48 -11.54 4.37
C MET A 286 -3.09 -12.11 4.67
N ALA A 287 -2.96 -13.40 5.02
CA ALA A 287 -1.68 -13.99 5.39
C ALA A 287 -0.64 -13.90 4.27
N VAL A 288 -0.98 -14.27 3.04
CA VAL A 288 -0.05 -14.23 1.90
C VAL A 288 0.40 -12.80 1.59
N PRO A 289 -0.50 -11.82 1.38
CA PRO A 289 -0.10 -10.43 1.15
C PRO A 289 0.76 -9.85 2.27
N VAL A 290 0.47 -10.19 3.54
CA VAL A 290 1.15 -9.60 4.69
C VAL A 290 2.46 -10.30 5.02
N LEU A 291 2.53 -11.62 4.91
CA LEU A 291 3.69 -12.39 5.37
C LEU A 291 4.68 -12.73 4.25
N GLY A 292 4.21 -12.93 3.02
CA GLY A 292 5.02 -13.48 1.93
C GLY A 292 6.32 -12.72 1.64
N HIS A 293 6.26 -11.38 1.58
CA HIS A 293 7.41 -10.53 1.30
C HIS A 293 8.38 -10.36 2.48
N ARG A 294 8.00 -10.88 3.67
CA ARG A 294 8.80 -10.83 4.90
C ARG A 294 9.63 -12.08 5.15
N LEU A 295 9.42 -13.11 4.32
CA LEU A 295 10.12 -14.39 4.46
C LEU A 295 11.35 -14.40 3.58
N LEU A 296 12.47 -14.78 4.15
CA LEU A 296 13.70 -15.03 3.41
C LEU A 296 13.83 -16.51 3.15
N MET A 297 13.78 -16.87 1.89
CA MET A 297 13.85 -18.26 1.49
C MET A 297 15.29 -18.82 1.62
N ALA A 298 15.42 -20.12 1.80
CA ALA A 298 16.71 -20.79 1.71
C ALA A 298 17.14 -20.89 0.24
N ALA A 299 18.45 -20.84 -0.03
CA ALA A 299 18.97 -20.78 -1.39
C ALA A 299 18.56 -21.98 -2.28
N ASP A 300 18.43 -23.16 -1.68
CA ASP A 300 17.94 -24.37 -2.36
C ASP A 300 16.47 -24.26 -2.76
N ALA A 301 15.65 -23.65 -1.92
CA ALA A 301 14.24 -23.40 -2.20
C ALA A 301 14.08 -22.32 -3.29
N GLU A 302 14.88 -21.26 -3.25
CA GLU A 302 14.88 -20.21 -4.31
C GLU A 302 15.27 -20.78 -5.68
N VAL A 303 16.29 -21.66 -5.73
CA VAL A 303 16.70 -22.34 -6.98
C VAL A 303 15.58 -23.22 -7.54
N LEU A 304 14.73 -23.78 -6.70
CA LEU A 304 13.55 -24.56 -7.11
C LEU A 304 12.37 -23.66 -7.52
N GLY A 305 12.50 -22.34 -7.44
CA GLY A 305 11.45 -21.37 -7.77
C GLY A 305 10.41 -21.17 -6.67
N ASP A 306 10.70 -21.61 -5.45
CA ASP A 306 9.80 -21.46 -4.30
C ASP A 306 9.82 -20.01 -3.79
N SER A 307 8.66 -19.45 -3.52
CA SER A 307 8.50 -18.08 -3.07
C SER A 307 8.03 -18.00 -1.61
N GLY A 308 8.24 -16.84 -0.98
CA GLY A 308 7.68 -16.59 0.36
C GLY A 308 6.14 -16.71 0.37
N ALA A 309 5.47 -16.39 -0.73
CA ALA A 309 4.02 -16.59 -0.87
C ALA A 309 3.65 -18.08 -0.84
N ASP A 310 4.41 -18.95 -1.52
CA ASP A 310 4.20 -20.40 -1.51
C ASP A 310 4.48 -20.99 -0.13
N ALA A 311 5.52 -20.49 0.54
CA ALA A 311 5.83 -20.89 1.90
C ALA A 311 4.69 -20.53 2.88
N VAL A 312 4.07 -19.34 2.76
CA VAL A 312 2.90 -18.96 3.58
C VAL A 312 1.70 -19.85 3.28
N ARG A 313 1.46 -20.23 2.00
CA ARG A 313 0.38 -21.16 1.65
C ARG A 313 0.57 -22.52 2.33
N ARG A 314 1.78 -23.06 2.35
CA ARG A 314 2.07 -24.31 3.08
C ARG A 314 1.86 -24.17 4.59
N VAL A 315 2.24 -23.03 5.19
CA VAL A 315 1.96 -22.76 6.60
C VAL A 315 0.46 -22.75 6.88
N LEU A 316 -0.34 -22.17 5.99
CA LEU A 316 -1.81 -22.17 6.12
C LEU A 316 -2.45 -23.58 6.04
N GLU A 317 -1.81 -24.52 5.35
CA GLU A 317 -2.26 -25.92 5.27
C GLU A 317 -1.95 -26.69 6.58
N VAL A 318 -0.85 -26.36 7.25
CA VAL A 318 -0.37 -27.08 8.44
C VAL A 318 -1.00 -26.53 9.71
N VAL A 319 -1.19 -25.21 9.82
CA VAL A 319 -1.75 -24.56 11.00
C VAL A 319 -3.28 -24.59 10.92
N ALA A 320 -3.90 -25.41 11.78
CA ALA A 320 -5.36 -25.53 11.80
C ALA A 320 -6.03 -24.20 12.18
N ALA A 321 -6.99 -23.79 11.33
CA ALA A 321 -7.84 -22.66 11.65
C ALA A 321 -8.84 -23.03 12.76
N PRO A 322 -9.23 -22.08 13.64
CA PRO A 322 -10.25 -22.35 14.64
C PRO A 322 -11.60 -22.66 13.95
N THR A 323 -12.25 -23.73 14.41
CA THR A 323 -13.52 -24.23 13.85
C THR A 323 -14.72 -23.95 14.75
N GLU A 324 -14.51 -23.37 15.93
CA GLU A 324 -15.61 -23.04 16.83
C GLU A 324 -16.45 -21.89 16.27
N THR A 325 -17.75 -22.12 16.28
CA THR A 325 -18.75 -21.13 15.90
C THR A 325 -18.69 -19.97 16.90
N LEU A 326 -18.35 -18.81 16.43
CA LEU A 326 -18.34 -17.55 17.19
C LEU A 326 -19.75 -17.06 17.48
#